data_f2684908ed1a675d3c4009dc227f1372
#
_entry.id   f2684908ed1a675d3c4009dc227f1372
#
_cell.length_a   1.000
_cell.length_b   1.000
_cell.length_c   1.000
_cell.angle_alpha   90.00
_cell.angle_beta   90.00
_cell.angle_gamma   90.00
#
_symmetry.space_group_name_H-M   'P 1'
#
loop_
_entity.id
_entity.type
_entity.pdbx_description
1 polymer ?
#
loop_
_entity_poly.entity_id
_entity_poly.type
_entity_poly.pdbx_seq_one_letter_code
_entity_poly.pdbx_strand_id
1 'polypeptide(L)'
;MKAWNGWCSAARWAVVALAMVWSGLAAARGPLFLWEVLDDAGTVRAYLYGTIHVCDAACFPLPARVTEAFARSDSLALELDPEDPALAGVLARAGVLPEDQRLDDWLPAALRPRLTAAARLLGIPPAVLQRLQPWMASTVLTLRAAAQAGFVTEQGIDLWLARAAQARGLPLRPLETVERQLAALSAGGDAAQAAGVEEVVDLVENEAGREYFGALVQAWRAGDVGELDHLMREVTFSPAMAPLLEDMLDARNREMAETLVGRLTPGARPFVAVGAGHFGQDSGLLAQLARRGFRLRQVEAD
;
A
#
# COMPACT_ATOMS: atom_id res chain seq x y z
N MET A 1 -68.20 14.35 22.95
CA MET A 1 -67.14 15.33 23.19
C MET A 1 -65.85 14.60 23.41
N LYS A 2 -64.97 14.69 22.54
CA LYS A 2 -63.52 14.99 22.36
C LYS A 2 -62.97 14.21 21.20
N ALA A 3 -63.01 14.83 20.02
CA ALA A 3 -62.16 14.57 18.94
C ALA A 3 -60.94 15.51 19.06
N TRP A 4 -59.85 15.13 18.43
CA TRP A 4 -58.66 15.90 18.09
C TRP A 4 -57.40 15.58 18.87
N ASN A 5 -56.51 14.89 18.19
CA ASN A 5 -55.10 15.25 18.02
C ASN A 5 -54.35 14.05 17.40
N GLY A 6 -54.31 14.02 16.08
CA GLY A 6 -53.60 12.95 15.33
C GLY A 6 -52.94 13.41 14.00
N TRP A 7 -52.53 14.72 13.91
CA TRP A 7 -51.98 15.22 12.63
C TRP A 7 -50.63 15.96 12.72
N CYS A 8 -49.88 15.76 13.80
CA CYS A 8 -48.55 16.42 13.93
C CYS A 8 -47.32 15.50 13.91
N SER A 9 -47.50 14.17 13.72
CA SER A 9 -46.34 13.26 13.74
C SER A 9 -45.80 12.85 12.35
N ALA A 10 -46.59 12.94 11.29
CA ALA A 10 -46.16 12.52 9.96
C ALA A 10 -45.21 13.54 9.24
N ALA A 11 -45.33 14.83 9.56
CA ALA A 11 -44.52 15.87 8.92
C ALA A 11 -43.10 15.97 9.47
N ARG A 12 -42.83 15.48 10.67
CA ARG A 12 -41.49 15.53 11.29
C ARG A 12 -40.55 14.44 10.77
N TRP A 13 -41.08 13.31 10.32
CA TRP A 13 -40.29 12.20 9.79
C TRP A 13 -39.88 12.38 8.30
N ALA A 14 -40.67 13.13 7.54
CA ALA A 14 -40.35 13.45 6.15
C ALA A 14 -39.15 14.40 6.01
N VAL A 15 -38.93 15.32 6.96
CA VAL A 15 -37.80 16.25 6.95
C VAL A 15 -36.50 15.58 7.40
N VAL A 16 -36.58 14.62 8.34
CA VAL A 16 -35.40 13.85 8.78
C VAL A 16 -34.97 12.85 7.72
N ALA A 17 -35.88 12.24 6.96
CA ALA A 17 -35.54 11.34 5.85
C ALA A 17 -34.92 12.07 4.65
N LEU A 18 -35.32 13.33 4.36
CA LEU A 18 -34.70 14.13 3.30
C LEU A 18 -33.32 14.65 3.69
N ALA A 19 -33.05 14.89 4.99
CA ALA A 19 -31.72 15.30 5.46
C ALA A 19 -30.69 14.14 5.44
N MET A 20 -31.14 12.87 5.59
CA MET A 20 -30.26 11.71 5.53
C MET A 20 -29.91 11.28 4.09
N VAL A 21 -30.70 11.61 3.09
CA VAL A 21 -30.41 11.30 1.68
C VAL A 21 -29.41 12.29 1.07
N TRP A 22 -29.25 13.47 1.65
CA TRP A 22 -28.25 14.45 1.19
C TRP A 22 -26.89 14.34 1.91
N SER A 23 -26.80 13.56 2.98
CA SER A 23 -25.53 13.30 3.68
C SER A 23 -24.65 12.24 2.99
N GLY A 24 -25.14 11.60 1.93
CA GLY A 24 -24.41 10.55 1.17
C GLY A 24 -23.59 11.07 -0.02
N LEU A 25 -23.61 12.36 -0.30
CA LEU A 25 -22.92 12.99 -1.45
C LEU A 25 -22.01 14.16 -1.05
N ALA A 26 -21.57 14.23 0.20
CA ALA A 26 -20.37 14.97 0.51
C ALA A 26 -19.19 14.14 -0.08
N ALA A 27 -18.86 14.38 -1.34
CA ALA A 27 -17.56 14.00 -1.89
C ALA A 27 -16.52 14.38 -0.83
N ALA A 28 -15.65 13.48 -0.45
CA ALA A 28 -14.59 13.73 0.52
C ALA A 28 -13.77 14.91 0.00
N ARG A 29 -14.09 16.12 0.49
CA ARG A 29 -13.29 17.31 0.24
C ARG A 29 -12.05 17.16 1.11
N GLY A 30 -10.94 16.77 0.50
CA GLY A 30 -9.69 16.61 1.18
C GLY A 30 -8.58 16.22 0.20
N PRO A 31 -7.34 16.21 0.65
CA PRO A 31 -6.23 15.84 -0.20
C PRO A 31 -6.33 14.37 -0.64
N LEU A 32 -5.91 14.11 -1.86
CA LEU A 32 -5.74 12.76 -2.38
C LEU A 32 -4.30 12.30 -2.15
N PHE A 33 -4.06 11.00 -2.13
CA PHE A 33 -2.69 10.45 -2.13
C PHE A 33 -2.04 10.59 -3.51
N LEU A 34 -2.23 11.76 -4.13
CA LEU A 34 -1.80 12.13 -5.47
C LEU A 34 -1.09 13.49 -5.46
N TRP A 35 0.05 13.58 -6.12
CA TRP A 35 0.82 14.82 -6.27
C TRP A 35 1.11 15.11 -7.74
N GLU A 36 1.13 16.39 -8.06
CA GLU A 36 1.75 16.91 -9.27
C GLU A 36 3.21 17.25 -8.99
N VAL A 37 4.10 16.71 -9.81
CA VAL A 37 5.53 17.03 -9.80
C VAL A 37 5.76 18.16 -10.78
N LEU A 38 6.13 19.32 -10.28
CA LEU A 38 6.25 20.56 -11.05
C LEU A 38 7.72 20.94 -11.22
N ASP A 39 8.08 21.42 -12.42
CA ASP A 39 9.37 22.09 -12.64
C ASP A 39 9.34 23.55 -12.14
N ASP A 40 10.47 24.25 -12.28
CA ASP A 40 10.61 25.66 -11.87
C ASP A 40 9.61 26.60 -12.57
N ALA A 41 9.23 26.29 -13.80
CA ALA A 41 8.22 27.05 -14.55
C ALA A 41 6.79 26.75 -14.12
N GLY A 42 6.58 25.77 -13.22
CA GLY A 42 5.25 25.34 -12.78
C GLY A 42 4.56 24.38 -13.73
N THR A 43 5.30 23.80 -14.68
CA THR A 43 4.76 22.79 -15.58
C THR A 43 4.71 21.44 -14.90
N VAL A 44 3.58 20.72 -15.05
CA VAL A 44 3.44 19.35 -14.55
C VAL A 44 4.31 18.41 -15.39
N ARG A 45 5.29 17.80 -14.74
CA ARG A 45 6.27 16.87 -15.34
C ARG A 45 5.93 15.42 -15.08
N ALA A 46 5.21 15.13 -13.99
CA ALA A 46 4.70 13.81 -13.66
C ALA A 46 3.52 13.93 -12.70
N TYR A 47 2.76 12.86 -12.60
CA TYR A 47 1.87 12.61 -11.46
C TYR A 47 2.48 11.53 -10.60
N LEU A 48 2.49 11.73 -9.27
CA LEU A 48 2.99 10.75 -8.30
C LEU A 48 1.84 10.30 -7.41
N TYR A 49 1.52 9.02 -7.43
CA TYR A 49 0.37 8.44 -6.74
C TYR A 49 0.81 7.32 -5.80
N GLY A 50 0.39 7.41 -4.55
CA GLY A 50 0.61 6.33 -3.58
C GLY A 50 -0.42 5.23 -3.77
N THR A 51 0.04 3.98 -3.92
CA THR A 51 -0.81 2.81 -4.06
C THR A 51 -0.85 1.98 -2.78
N ILE A 52 -1.85 1.09 -2.70
CA ILE A 52 -1.93 0.05 -1.70
C ILE A 52 -2.13 -1.30 -2.40
N HIS A 53 -1.38 -2.32 -1.94
CA HIS A 53 -1.37 -3.65 -2.57
C HIS A 53 -2.60 -4.49 -2.25
N VAL A 54 -3.31 -4.16 -1.18
CA VAL A 54 -4.55 -4.83 -0.76
C VAL A 54 -5.63 -3.78 -0.48
N CYS A 55 -6.84 -4.02 -0.95
CA CYS A 55 -7.97 -3.16 -0.65
C CYS A 55 -9.29 -3.94 -0.61
N ASP A 56 -10.35 -3.28 -0.25
CA ASP A 56 -11.73 -3.75 -0.41
C ASP A 56 -12.42 -3.10 -1.63
N ALA A 57 -13.64 -3.54 -1.94
CA ALA A 57 -14.41 -2.98 -3.06
C ALA A 57 -14.70 -1.47 -2.91
N ALA A 58 -14.64 -0.92 -1.70
CA ALA A 58 -14.89 0.48 -1.45
C ALA A 58 -13.70 1.40 -1.86
N CYS A 59 -12.55 0.85 -2.27
CA CYS A 59 -11.49 1.60 -2.91
C CYS A 59 -11.85 2.06 -4.34
N PHE A 60 -12.90 1.51 -4.91
CA PHE A 60 -13.35 1.81 -6.27
C PHE A 60 -14.77 2.38 -6.31
N PRO A 61 -15.06 3.28 -7.28
CA PRO A 61 -14.15 3.81 -8.29
C PRO A 61 -13.07 4.72 -7.68
N LEU A 62 -11.91 4.78 -8.31
CA LEU A 62 -10.89 5.76 -7.92
C LEU A 62 -11.42 7.19 -8.11
N PRO A 63 -10.96 8.18 -7.32
CA PRO A 63 -11.35 9.58 -7.48
C PRO A 63 -11.13 10.08 -8.90
N ALA A 64 -12.03 10.95 -9.38
CA ALA A 64 -11.99 11.48 -10.74
C ALA A 64 -10.64 12.12 -11.06
N ARG A 65 -10.06 12.90 -10.14
CA ARG A 65 -8.75 13.53 -10.30
C ARG A 65 -7.61 12.51 -10.55
N VAL A 66 -7.66 11.34 -9.92
CA VAL A 66 -6.68 10.27 -10.13
C VAL A 66 -6.81 9.71 -11.54
N THR A 67 -8.03 9.36 -11.95
CA THR A 67 -8.28 8.81 -13.30
C THR A 67 -8.02 9.83 -14.41
N GLU A 68 -8.28 11.12 -14.18
CA GLU A 68 -7.92 12.19 -15.10
C GLU A 68 -6.41 12.38 -15.23
N ALA A 69 -5.67 12.39 -14.12
CA ALA A 69 -4.21 12.45 -14.12
C ALA A 69 -3.62 11.26 -14.88
N PHE A 70 -4.12 10.06 -14.61
CA PHE A 70 -3.74 8.86 -15.34
C PHE A 70 -4.07 8.94 -16.83
N ALA A 71 -5.26 9.47 -17.19
CA ALA A 71 -5.67 9.64 -18.59
C ALA A 71 -4.78 10.62 -19.37
N ARG A 72 -4.23 11.64 -18.71
CA ARG A 72 -3.34 12.65 -19.29
C ARG A 72 -1.89 12.21 -19.41
N SER A 73 -1.55 11.03 -18.84
CA SER A 73 -0.17 10.54 -18.81
C SER A 73 0.17 9.74 -20.07
N ASP A 74 1.46 9.75 -20.42
CA ASP A 74 2.03 9.10 -21.61
C ASP A 74 2.65 7.72 -21.32
N SER A 75 2.84 7.41 -20.05
CA SER A 75 3.37 6.15 -19.57
C SER A 75 2.95 5.90 -18.13
N LEU A 76 2.96 4.64 -17.69
CA LEU A 76 2.82 4.23 -16.30
C LEU A 76 4.19 3.78 -15.78
N ALA A 77 4.60 4.29 -14.63
CA ALA A 77 5.74 3.77 -13.90
C ALA A 77 5.25 3.14 -12.59
N LEU A 78 5.54 1.86 -12.39
CA LEU A 78 5.33 1.12 -11.15
C LEU A 78 6.67 0.71 -10.55
N GLU A 79 6.68 0.23 -9.32
CA GLU A 79 7.88 -0.42 -8.74
C GLU A 79 8.32 -1.58 -9.64
N LEU A 80 7.44 -2.54 -9.85
CA LEU A 80 7.57 -3.66 -10.80
C LEU A 80 6.30 -3.76 -11.66
N ASP A 81 6.33 -4.60 -12.69
CA ASP A 81 5.13 -5.01 -13.41
C ASP A 81 4.47 -6.19 -12.67
N PRO A 82 3.31 -5.99 -12.00
CA PRO A 82 2.66 -7.07 -11.26
C PRO A 82 2.03 -8.14 -12.18
N GLU A 83 1.90 -7.86 -13.48
CA GLU A 83 1.38 -8.79 -14.49
C GLU A 83 2.51 -9.49 -15.27
N ASP A 84 3.79 -9.25 -14.94
CA ASP A 84 4.90 -10.01 -15.53
C ASP A 84 4.79 -11.49 -15.15
N PRO A 85 4.59 -12.40 -16.13
CA PRO A 85 4.43 -13.82 -15.85
C PRO A 85 5.68 -14.47 -15.22
N ALA A 86 6.86 -13.87 -15.39
CA ALA A 86 8.10 -14.34 -14.79
C ALA A 86 8.19 -14.01 -13.29
N LEU A 87 7.56 -12.91 -12.85
CA LEU A 87 7.68 -12.37 -11.48
C LEU A 87 7.25 -13.41 -10.43
N ALA A 88 6.07 -14.01 -10.59
CA ALA A 88 5.56 -15.00 -9.63
C ALA A 88 6.50 -16.20 -9.48
N GLY A 89 7.08 -16.67 -10.57
CA GLY A 89 8.03 -17.78 -10.57
C GLY A 89 9.36 -17.42 -9.90
N VAL A 90 9.83 -16.18 -10.08
CA VAL A 90 11.06 -15.69 -9.43
C VAL A 90 10.84 -15.58 -7.92
N LEU A 91 9.74 -14.93 -7.49
CA LEU A 91 9.40 -14.79 -6.08
C LEU A 91 9.21 -16.14 -5.39
N ALA A 92 8.51 -17.07 -6.03
CA ALA A 92 8.28 -18.40 -5.47
C ALA A 92 9.60 -19.17 -5.25
N ARG A 93 10.54 -19.10 -6.19
CA ARG A 93 11.85 -19.76 -6.03
C ARG A 93 12.71 -19.08 -4.97
N ALA A 94 12.76 -17.76 -4.95
CA ALA A 94 13.56 -17.01 -3.98
C ALA A 94 12.97 -17.10 -2.56
N GLY A 95 11.66 -17.30 -2.44
CA GLY A 95 10.97 -17.36 -1.14
C GLY A 95 11.02 -18.71 -0.44
N VAL A 96 11.63 -19.74 -1.06
CA VAL A 96 11.71 -21.10 -0.49
C VAL A 96 13.10 -21.37 0.10
N LEU A 97 13.13 -21.94 1.29
CA LEU A 97 14.35 -22.41 1.95
C LEU A 97 14.92 -23.67 1.29
N PRO A 98 16.25 -23.89 1.33
CA PRO A 98 16.86 -25.17 1.01
C PRO A 98 16.18 -26.35 1.71
N GLU A 99 16.27 -27.57 1.15
CA GLU A 99 15.53 -28.73 1.66
C GLU A 99 15.91 -29.13 3.10
N ASP A 100 17.15 -28.88 3.49
CA ASP A 100 17.73 -29.15 4.80
C ASP A 100 17.44 -28.07 5.86
N GLN A 101 16.83 -26.95 5.48
CA GLN A 101 16.53 -25.83 6.37
C GLN A 101 15.02 -25.73 6.66
N ARG A 102 14.70 -25.12 7.80
CA ARG A 102 13.35 -24.81 8.24
C ARG A 102 13.27 -23.38 8.74
N LEU A 103 12.11 -22.75 8.60
CA LEU A 103 11.88 -21.40 9.11
C LEU A 103 12.18 -21.29 10.61
N ASP A 104 11.87 -22.33 11.38
CA ASP A 104 12.17 -22.38 12.82
C ASP A 104 13.68 -22.22 13.13
N ASP A 105 14.57 -22.55 12.22
CA ASP A 105 16.03 -22.38 12.40
C ASP A 105 16.43 -20.90 12.46
N TRP A 106 15.60 -20.03 11.89
CA TRP A 106 15.79 -18.57 11.80
C TRP A 106 15.10 -17.80 12.93
N LEU A 107 14.21 -18.48 13.70
CA LEU A 107 13.34 -17.82 14.66
C LEU A 107 13.73 -18.12 16.11
N PRO A 108 13.58 -17.13 17.02
CA PRO A 108 13.67 -17.36 18.45
C PRO A 108 12.75 -18.50 18.90
N ALA A 109 13.22 -19.32 19.84
CA ALA A 109 12.46 -20.49 20.31
C ALA A 109 11.05 -20.15 20.82
N ALA A 110 10.91 -18.97 21.45
CA ALA A 110 9.62 -18.49 21.96
C ALA A 110 8.61 -18.16 20.84
N LEU A 111 9.08 -17.74 19.66
CA LEU A 111 8.22 -17.36 18.54
C LEU A 111 7.63 -18.57 17.79
N ARG A 112 8.33 -19.71 17.78
CA ARG A 112 7.95 -20.90 17.00
C ARG A 112 6.54 -21.43 17.31
N PRO A 113 6.14 -21.65 18.58
CA PRO A 113 4.77 -22.08 18.89
C PRO A 113 3.73 -21.02 18.55
N ARG A 114 4.05 -19.73 18.71
CA ARG A 114 3.18 -18.60 18.38
C ARG A 114 2.93 -18.54 16.85
N LEU A 115 3.99 -18.65 16.05
CA LEU A 115 3.90 -18.75 14.59
C LEU A 115 2.99 -19.91 14.15
N THR A 116 3.15 -21.09 14.79
CA THR A 116 2.32 -22.26 14.50
C THR A 116 0.84 -21.99 14.79
N ALA A 117 0.53 -21.30 15.90
CA ALA A 117 -0.82 -20.92 16.27
C ALA A 117 -1.40 -19.88 15.29
N ALA A 118 -0.65 -18.82 14.98
CA ALA A 118 -1.04 -17.78 14.01
C ALA A 118 -1.32 -18.37 12.62
N ALA A 119 -0.45 -19.30 12.15
CA ALA A 119 -0.67 -19.99 10.88
C ALA A 119 -2.02 -20.72 10.83
N ARG A 120 -2.36 -21.44 11.92
CA ARG A 120 -3.65 -22.14 12.02
C ARG A 120 -4.84 -21.18 12.01
N LEU A 121 -4.76 -20.06 12.74
CA LEU A 121 -5.78 -19.01 12.73
C LEU A 121 -6.01 -18.45 11.31
N LEU A 122 -4.93 -18.32 10.56
CA LEU A 122 -4.98 -17.82 9.17
C LEU A 122 -5.33 -18.91 8.12
N GLY A 123 -5.55 -20.17 8.58
CA GLY A 123 -5.83 -21.29 7.67
C GLY A 123 -4.63 -21.71 6.82
N ILE A 124 -3.40 -21.43 7.27
CA ILE A 124 -2.17 -21.83 6.58
C ILE A 124 -1.64 -23.12 7.24
N PRO A 125 -1.41 -24.19 6.48
CA PRO A 125 -0.75 -25.38 7.03
C PRO A 125 0.65 -25.01 7.57
N PRO A 126 0.97 -25.23 8.85
CA PRO A 126 2.27 -24.85 9.41
C PRO A 126 3.46 -25.44 8.64
N ALA A 127 3.32 -26.63 8.09
CA ALA A 127 4.36 -27.27 7.27
C ALA A 127 4.71 -26.48 6.01
N VAL A 128 3.78 -25.70 5.46
CA VAL A 128 4.03 -24.81 4.30
C VAL A 128 4.95 -23.66 4.72
N LEU A 129 4.65 -23.00 5.86
CA LEU A 129 5.47 -21.91 6.36
C LEU A 129 6.90 -22.34 6.67
N GLN A 130 7.09 -23.57 7.16
CA GLN A 130 8.42 -24.11 7.48
C GLN A 130 9.35 -24.21 6.27
N ARG A 131 8.82 -24.11 5.05
CA ARG A 131 9.60 -24.14 3.80
C ARG A 131 9.95 -22.77 3.29
N LEU A 132 9.43 -21.70 3.89
CA LEU A 132 9.58 -20.34 3.40
C LEU A 132 10.75 -19.61 4.06
N GLN A 133 11.41 -18.75 3.29
CA GLN A 133 12.29 -17.70 3.82
C GLN A 133 11.51 -16.81 4.81
N PRO A 134 12.15 -16.22 5.84
CA PRO A 134 11.45 -15.36 6.80
C PRO A 134 10.63 -14.25 6.16
N TRP A 135 11.20 -13.51 5.17
CA TRP A 135 10.47 -12.45 4.45
C TRP A 135 9.24 -12.97 3.69
N MET A 136 9.34 -14.15 3.09
CA MET A 136 8.20 -14.74 2.38
C MET A 136 7.14 -15.22 3.36
N ALA A 137 7.54 -15.75 4.51
CA ALA A 137 6.62 -16.14 5.57
C ALA A 137 5.85 -14.93 6.11
N SER A 138 6.54 -13.81 6.42
CA SER A 138 5.90 -12.55 6.80
C SER A 138 4.92 -12.08 5.73
N THR A 139 5.32 -12.07 4.45
CA THR A 139 4.46 -11.66 3.33
C THR A 139 3.20 -12.52 3.25
N VAL A 140 3.32 -13.85 3.31
CA VAL A 140 2.18 -14.77 3.23
C VAL A 140 1.24 -14.58 4.42
N LEU A 141 1.78 -14.44 5.64
CA LEU A 141 1.00 -14.17 6.85
C LEU A 141 0.25 -12.84 6.74
N THR A 142 0.93 -11.76 6.33
CA THR A 142 0.35 -10.42 6.16
C THR A 142 -0.81 -10.44 5.16
N LEU A 143 -0.60 -11.03 3.97
CA LEU A 143 -1.64 -11.11 2.94
C LEU A 143 -2.84 -11.95 3.40
N ARG A 144 -2.61 -13.02 4.16
CA ARG A 144 -3.70 -13.84 4.72
C ARG A 144 -4.45 -13.11 5.83
N ALA A 145 -3.76 -12.37 6.70
CA ALA A 145 -4.37 -11.54 7.72
C ALA A 145 -5.21 -10.40 7.08
N ALA A 146 -4.67 -9.73 6.06
CA ALA A 146 -5.40 -8.73 5.29
C ALA A 146 -6.66 -9.31 4.64
N ALA A 147 -6.55 -10.49 4.00
CA ALA A 147 -7.69 -11.15 3.35
C ALA A 147 -8.79 -11.54 4.37
N GLN A 148 -8.44 -12.02 5.57
CA GLN A 148 -9.42 -12.27 6.63
C GLN A 148 -10.07 -10.99 7.15
N ALA A 149 -9.36 -9.88 7.10
CA ALA A 149 -9.90 -8.56 7.42
C ALA A 149 -10.78 -7.97 6.30
N GLY A 150 -10.81 -8.60 5.12
CA GLY A 150 -11.61 -8.18 3.96
C GLY A 150 -10.84 -7.39 2.90
N PHE A 151 -9.51 -7.27 3.05
CA PHE A 151 -8.63 -6.56 2.11
C PHE A 151 -7.86 -7.57 1.26
N VAL A 152 -8.08 -7.56 -0.05
CA VAL A 152 -7.53 -8.56 -0.96
C VAL A 152 -6.64 -7.95 -2.04
N THR A 153 -5.69 -8.72 -2.54
CA THR A 153 -4.73 -8.29 -3.58
C THR A 153 -5.38 -8.01 -4.92
N GLU A 154 -6.49 -8.70 -5.24
CA GLU A 154 -7.27 -8.50 -6.46
C GLU A 154 -7.88 -7.09 -6.54
N GLN A 155 -8.02 -6.42 -5.41
CA GLN A 155 -8.44 -5.03 -5.27
C GLN A 155 -7.24 -4.06 -5.06
N GLY A 156 -6.01 -4.53 -5.25
CA GLY A 156 -4.81 -3.70 -5.20
C GLY A 156 -4.80 -2.62 -6.28
N ILE A 157 -4.40 -1.41 -5.90
CA ILE A 157 -4.45 -0.25 -6.80
C ILE A 157 -3.37 -0.35 -7.89
N ASP A 158 -2.20 -0.84 -7.56
CA ASP A 158 -1.10 -1.08 -8.49
C ASP A 158 -1.50 -2.10 -9.59
N LEU A 159 -2.16 -3.19 -9.21
CA LEU A 159 -2.68 -4.18 -10.15
C LEU A 159 -3.76 -3.59 -11.06
N TRP A 160 -4.67 -2.78 -10.50
CA TRP A 160 -5.69 -2.09 -11.29
C TRP A 160 -5.05 -1.13 -12.31
N LEU A 161 -4.04 -0.36 -11.92
CA LEU A 161 -3.33 0.56 -12.80
C LEU A 161 -2.59 -0.17 -13.92
N ALA A 162 -1.92 -1.30 -13.61
CA ALA A 162 -1.25 -2.12 -14.62
C ALA A 162 -2.23 -2.60 -15.70
N ARG A 163 -3.36 -3.15 -15.27
CA ARG A 163 -4.43 -3.60 -16.20
C ARG A 163 -5.05 -2.47 -17.01
N ALA A 164 -5.28 -1.32 -16.37
CA ALA A 164 -5.80 -0.15 -17.05
C ALA A 164 -4.80 0.42 -18.07
N ALA A 165 -3.50 0.37 -17.79
CA ALA A 165 -2.44 0.75 -18.71
C ALA A 165 -2.40 -0.22 -19.91
N GLN A 166 -2.42 -1.52 -19.65
CA GLN A 166 -2.45 -2.55 -20.70
C GLN A 166 -3.66 -2.37 -21.62
N ALA A 167 -4.86 -2.17 -21.05
CA ALA A 167 -6.09 -1.96 -21.83
C ALA A 167 -6.04 -0.71 -22.72
N ARG A 168 -5.26 0.31 -22.34
CA ARG A 168 -5.03 1.54 -23.10
C ARG A 168 -3.85 1.47 -24.07
N GLY A 169 -3.06 0.40 -24.03
CA GLY A 169 -1.78 0.34 -24.74
C GLY A 169 -0.75 1.35 -24.20
N LEU A 170 -0.89 1.78 -22.93
CA LEU A 170 0.02 2.71 -22.29
C LEU A 170 1.30 1.99 -21.87
N PRO A 171 2.50 2.45 -22.25
CA PRO A 171 3.74 1.78 -21.87
C PRO A 171 3.91 1.73 -20.35
N LEU A 172 4.16 0.53 -19.80
CA LEU A 172 4.56 0.33 -18.41
C LEU A 172 6.09 0.29 -18.34
N ARG A 173 6.67 1.05 -17.41
CA ARG A 173 8.12 1.22 -17.22
C ARG A 173 8.47 1.05 -15.75
N PRO A 174 8.87 -0.14 -15.27
CA PRO A 174 9.22 -0.38 -13.88
C PRO A 174 10.33 0.57 -13.40
N LEU A 175 10.25 1.02 -12.15
CA LEU A 175 11.25 1.90 -11.54
C LEU A 175 12.45 1.14 -11.00
N GLU A 176 12.29 -0.14 -10.73
CA GLU A 176 13.33 -1.02 -10.19
C GLU A 176 13.30 -2.40 -10.85
N THR A 177 14.22 -3.27 -10.46
CA THR A 177 14.26 -4.67 -10.93
C THR A 177 13.79 -5.63 -9.87
N VAL A 178 13.40 -6.84 -10.29
CA VAL A 178 12.97 -7.91 -9.38
C VAL A 178 14.09 -8.27 -8.40
N GLU A 179 15.34 -8.29 -8.87
CA GLU A 179 16.50 -8.60 -8.04
C GLU A 179 16.69 -7.54 -6.94
N ARG A 180 16.47 -6.24 -7.27
CA ARG A 180 16.56 -5.16 -6.29
C ARG A 180 15.48 -5.28 -5.22
N GLN A 181 14.24 -5.59 -5.61
CA GLN A 181 13.15 -5.78 -4.65
C GLN A 181 13.38 -7.00 -3.76
N LEU A 182 13.84 -8.12 -4.33
CA LEU A 182 14.19 -9.32 -3.56
C LEU A 182 15.33 -9.04 -2.56
N ALA A 183 16.35 -8.30 -2.99
CA ALA A 183 17.44 -7.90 -2.09
C ALA A 183 16.91 -7.07 -0.90
N ALA A 184 15.98 -6.15 -1.15
CA ALA A 184 15.36 -5.35 -0.08
C ALA A 184 14.51 -6.20 0.87
N LEU A 185 13.67 -7.10 0.35
CA LEU A 185 12.82 -7.97 1.15
C LEU A 185 13.61 -8.93 2.06
N SER A 186 14.79 -9.36 1.61
CA SER A 186 15.67 -10.28 2.34
C SER A 186 16.78 -9.59 3.14
N ALA A 187 16.78 -8.25 3.20
CA ALA A 187 17.79 -7.46 3.89
C ALA A 187 17.63 -7.46 5.43
N GLY A 188 18.46 -6.69 6.11
CA GLY A 188 18.37 -6.42 7.55
C GLY A 188 18.98 -7.50 8.45
N GLY A 189 19.32 -8.68 7.89
CA GLY A 189 19.88 -9.80 8.63
C GLY A 189 18.85 -10.57 9.48
N ASP A 190 19.29 -11.68 10.09
CA ASP A 190 18.41 -12.66 10.73
C ASP A 190 17.53 -12.07 11.82
N ALA A 191 18.05 -11.16 12.64
CA ALA A 191 17.28 -10.55 13.73
C ALA A 191 16.13 -9.68 13.22
N ALA A 192 16.37 -8.86 12.18
CA ALA A 192 15.34 -8.03 11.59
C ALA A 192 14.30 -8.86 10.83
N GLN A 193 14.75 -9.92 10.17
CA GLN A 193 13.87 -10.87 9.48
C GLN A 193 12.97 -11.62 10.49
N ALA A 194 13.52 -12.07 11.61
CA ALA A 194 12.73 -12.70 12.67
C ALA A 194 11.73 -11.73 13.30
N ALA A 195 12.14 -10.48 13.54
CA ALA A 195 11.25 -9.43 14.03
C ALA A 195 10.09 -9.18 13.08
N GLY A 196 10.33 -9.16 11.75
CA GLY A 196 9.27 -9.02 10.76
C GLY A 196 8.23 -10.16 10.78
N VAL A 197 8.66 -11.39 11.12
CA VAL A 197 7.72 -12.49 11.35
C VAL A 197 6.95 -12.29 12.65
N GLU A 198 7.62 -11.83 13.72
CA GLU A 198 7.00 -11.60 15.03
C GLU A 198 5.91 -10.56 14.99
N GLU A 199 6.13 -9.41 14.31
CA GLU A 199 5.14 -8.34 14.18
C GLU A 199 3.83 -8.84 13.55
N VAL A 200 3.92 -9.67 12.51
CA VAL A 200 2.71 -10.23 11.90
C VAL A 200 2.04 -11.26 12.81
N VAL A 201 2.81 -12.04 13.57
CA VAL A 201 2.26 -12.96 14.57
C VAL A 201 1.53 -12.17 15.64
N ASP A 202 2.11 -11.07 16.15
CA ASP A 202 1.47 -10.18 17.12
C ASP A 202 0.15 -9.61 16.60
N LEU A 203 0.14 -9.13 15.34
CA LEU A 203 -1.05 -8.62 14.69
C LEU A 203 -2.19 -9.65 14.64
N VAL A 204 -1.84 -10.92 14.38
CA VAL A 204 -2.81 -12.02 14.29
C VAL A 204 -3.31 -12.43 15.68
N GLU A 205 -2.42 -12.57 16.66
CA GLU A 205 -2.77 -12.98 18.03
C GLU A 205 -3.64 -11.94 18.75
N ASN A 206 -3.41 -10.66 18.49
CA ASN A 206 -4.17 -9.57 19.08
C ASN A 206 -5.48 -9.27 18.33
N GLU A 207 -5.82 -10.02 17.27
CA GLU A 207 -6.99 -9.80 16.42
C GLU A 207 -7.06 -8.39 15.82
N ALA A 208 -5.92 -7.69 15.75
CA ALA A 208 -5.82 -6.29 15.37
C ALA A 208 -5.84 -6.07 13.85
N GLY A 209 -5.81 -7.14 13.05
CA GLY A 209 -5.67 -7.03 11.58
C GLY A 209 -6.74 -6.17 10.92
N ARG A 210 -8.01 -6.31 11.30
CA ARG A 210 -9.10 -5.50 10.70
C ARG A 210 -8.96 -4.01 11.01
N GLU A 211 -8.61 -3.68 12.24
CA GLU A 211 -8.41 -2.30 12.67
C GLU A 211 -7.19 -1.70 11.97
N TYR A 212 -6.08 -2.41 11.97
CA TYR A 212 -4.83 -1.97 11.35
C TYR A 212 -4.95 -1.74 9.85
N PHE A 213 -5.41 -2.73 9.07
CA PHE A 213 -5.59 -2.56 7.63
C PHE A 213 -6.67 -1.53 7.30
N GLY A 214 -7.71 -1.43 8.12
CA GLY A 214 -8.74 -0.40 8.00
C GLY A 214 -8.16 1.01 8.20
N ALA A 215 -7.32 1.22 9.20
CA ALA A 215 -6.65 2.49 9.45
C ALA A 215 -5.70 2.89 8.31
N LEU A 216 -4.89 1.93 7.79
CA LEU A 216 -4.03 2.18 6.63
C LEU A 216 -4.82 2.62 5.40
N VAL A 217 -5.93 1.94 5.08
CA VAL A 217 -6.81 2.30 3.96
C VAL A 217 -7.47 3.67 4.17
N GLN A 218 -7.86 4.00 5.40
CA GLN A 218 -8.43 5.31 5.72
C GLN A 218 -7.40 6.43 5.59
N ALA A 219 -6.18 6.28 6.12
CA ALA A 219 -5.11 7.25 5.97
C ALA A 219 -4.76 7.47 4.48
N TRP A 220 -4.68 6.38 3.71
CA TRP A 220 -4.47 6.46 2.27
C TRP A 220 -5.60 7.23 1.56
N ARG A 221 -6.87 6.95 1.88
CA ARG A 221 -8.02 7.66 1.27
C ARG A 221 -8.06 9.13 1.65
N ALA A 222 -7.61 9.46 2.85
CA ALA A 222 -7.52 10.84 3.33
C ALA A 222 -6.32 11.59 2.74
N GLY A 223 -5.46 10.94 1.95
CA GLY A 223 -4.22 11.54 1.45
C GLY A 223 -3.23 11.89 2.56
N ASP A 224 -3.38 11.28 3.74
CA ASP A 224 -2.60 11.60 4.94
C ASP A 224 -1.34 10.74 4.98
N VAL A 225 -0.25 11.34 4.46
CA VAL A 225 1.07 10.70 4.46
C VAL A 225 1.60 10.53 5.88
N GLY A 226 1.35 11.50 6.76
CA GLY A 226 1.86 11.48 8.14
C GLY A 226 1.24 10.35 8.94
N GLU A 227 -0.08 10.22 8.89
CA GLU A 227 -0.79 9.13 9.57
C GLU A 227 -0.41 7.76 9.02
N LEU A 228 -0.30 7.63 7.68
CA LEU A 228 0.08 6.35 7.08
C LEU A 228 1.51 5.94 7.50
N ASP A 229 2.45 6.88 7.51
CA ASP A 229 3.82 6.64 7.92
C ASP A 229 3.91 6.31 9.42
N HIS A 230 3.14 7.01 10.28
CA HIS A 230 3.02 6.71 11.71
C HIS A 230 2.51 5.27 11.93
N LEU A 231 1.42 4.88 11.27
CA LEU A 231 0.86 3.53 11.37
C LEU A 231 1.88 2.46 10.95
N MET A 232 2.63 2.70 9.88
CA MET A 232 3.60 1.74 9.39
C MET A 232 4.85 1.66 10.26
N ARG A 233 5.41 2.79 10.72
CA ARG A 233 6.72 2.80 11.35
C ARG A 233 6.68 2.76 12.88
N GLU A 234 5.72 3.43 13.49
CA GLU A 234 5.69 3.58 14.95
C GLU A 234 4.73 2.61 15.63
N VAL A 235 3.62 2.26 14.96
CA VAL A 235 2.63 1.35 15.54
C VAL A 235 2.96 -0.11 15.28
N THR A 236 3.53 -0.42 14.09
CA THR A 236 3.69 -1.81 13.64
C THR A 236 5.12 -2.31 13.77
N PHE A 237 6.14 -1.47 13.58
CA PHE A 237 7.51 -1.95 13.46
C PHE A 237 8.33 -1.74 14.72
N SER A 238 8.89 -2.84 15.25
CA SER A 238 9.84 -2.80 16.36
C SER A 238 11.18 -2.20 15.92
N PRO A 239 11.97 -1.64 16.87
CA PRO A 239 13.31 -1.12 16.56
C PRO A 239 14.24 -2.16 15.92
N ALA A 240 14.03 -3.45 16.15
CA ALA A 240 14.81 -4.52 15.53
C ALA A 240 14.64 -4.57 14.00
N MET A 241 13.54 -4.06 13.46
CA MET A 241 13.28 -3.99 12.02
C MET A 241 13.94 -2.80 11.33
N ALA A 242 14.53 -1.85 12.04
CA ALA A 242 15.10 -0.65 11.44
C ALA A 242 16.05 -0.92 10.26
N PRO A 243 16.99 -1.91 10.30
CA PRO A 243 17.84 -2.22 9.15
C PRO A 243 17.06 -2.74 7.93
N LEU A 244 16.00 -3.51 8.16
CA LEU A 244 15.12 -4.00 7.09
C LEU A 244 14.35 -2.85 6.45
N LEU A 245 13.82 -1.92 7.23
CA LEU A 245 13.08 -0.76 6.74
C LEU A 245 13.96 0.20 5.94
N GLU A 246 15.23 0.40 6.35
CA GLU A 246 16.20 1.19 5.56
C GLU A 246 16.34 0.63 4.14
N ASP A 247 16.46 -0.69 3.98
CA ASP A 247 16.57 -1.32 2.67
C ASP A 247 15.23 -1.37 1.91
N MET A 248 14.13 -1.69 2.61
CA MET A 248 12.80 -1.83 2.00
C MET A 248 12.22 -0.50 1.54
N LEU A 249 12.50 0.60 2.24
CA LEU A 249 11.92 1.90 1.95
C LEU A 249 12.99 2.92 1.56
N ASP A 250 13.90 3.27 2.47
CA ASP A 250 14.72 4.46 2.34
C ASP A 250 15.76 4.37 1.21
N ALA A 251 16.43 3.22 1.08
CA ALA A 251 17.37 2.99 -0.01
C ALA A 251 16.65 2.96 -1.38
N ARG A 252 15.52 2.23 -1.46
CA ARG A 252 14.71 2.16 -2.69
C ARG A 252 14.13 3.52 -3.06
N ASN A 253 13.71 4.35 -2.10
CA ASN A 253 13.25 5.72 -2.36
C ASN A 253 14.29 6.57 -3.08
N ARG A 254 15.58 6.48 -2.66
CA ARG A 254 16.67 7.18 -3.31
C ARG A 254 16.87 6.73 -4.75
N GLU A 255 16.88 5.41 -4.98
CA GLU A 255 17.08 4.79 -6.29
C GLU A 255 15.91 5.04 -7.25
N MET A 256 14.67 4.88 -6.77
CA MET A 256 13.46 5.17 -7.55
C MET A 256 13.37 6.66 -7.93
N ALA A 257 13.73 7.56 -7.01
CA ALA A 257 13.76 9.00 -7.31
C ALA A 257 14.78 9.32 -8.38
N GLU A 258 15.98 8.72 -8.34
CA GLU A 258 17.02 8.89 -9.36
C GLU A 258 16.54 8.37 -10.73
N THR A 259 15.98 7.16 -10.76
CA THR A 259 15.40 6.56 -11.96
C THR A 259 14.28 7.43 -12.54
N LEU A 260 13.40 7.96 -11.70
CA LEU A 260 12.30 8.82 -12.12
C LEU A 260 12.83 10.12 -12.72
N VAL A 261 13.73 10.82 -12.03
CA VAL A 261 14.30 12.08 -12.52
C VAL A 261 14.97 11.92 -13.88
N GLY A 262 15.72 10.81 -14.09
CA GLY A 262 16.30 10.49 -15.39
C GLY A 262 15.29 10.29 -16.52
N ARG A 263 14.02 10.03 -16.19
CA ARG A 263 12.93 9.82 -17.15
C ARG A 263 12.07 11.08 -17.39
N LEU A 264 12.22 12.15 -16.60
CA LEU A 264 11.48 13.39 -16.73
C LEU A 264 12.05 14.26 -17.87
N THR A 265 12.14 13.72 -19.07
CA THR A 265 12.58 14.44 -20.27
C THR A 265 11.54 15.47 -20.73
N PRO A 266 11.93 16.51 -21.53
CA PRO A 266 10.97 17.45 -22.07
C PRO A 266 9.86 16.75 -22.85
N GLY A 267 8.61 17.07 -22.49
CA GLY A 267 7.41 16.46 -23.11
C GLY A 267 6.94 15.17 -22.47
N ALA A 268 7.76 14.46 -21.67
CA ALA A 268 7.31 13.31 -20.91
C ALA A 268 6.43 13.73 -19.72
N ARG A 269 5.40 12.94 -19.45
CA ARG A 269 4.50 13.12 -18.31
C ARG A 269 4.02 11.74 -17.81
N PRO A 270 4.88 10.97 -17.15
CA PRO A 270 4.51 9.68 -16.61
C PRO A 270 3.50 9.80 -15.46
N PHE A 271 2.63 8.80 -15.33
CA PHE A 271 1.92 8.51 -14.09
C PHE A 271 2.80 7.54 -13.29
N VAL A 272 3.29 7.99 -12.17
CA VAL A 272 4.18 7.22 -11.29
C VAL A 272 3.36 6.71 -10.11
N ALA A 273 3.26 5.42 -9.95
CA ALA A 273 2.49 4.81 -8.89
C ALA A 273 3.37 3.81 -8.13
N VAL A 274 3.58 4.10 -6.85
CA VAL A 274 4.38 3.28 -5.93
C VAL A 274 3.67 3.13 -4.61
N GLY A 275 4.00 2.11 -3.84
CA GLY A 275 3.39 1.87 -2.54
C GLY A 275 3.41 3.12 -1.66
N ALA A 276 2.28 3.43 -1.02
CA ALA A 276 2.10 4.65 -0.23
C ALA A 276 3.14 4.80 0.90
N GLY A 277 3.67 3.70 1.41
CA GLY A 277 4.77 3.70 2.39
C GLY A 277 6.07 4.33 1.91
N HIS A 278 6.25 4.54 0.60
CA HIS A 278 7.40 5.22 0.01
C HIS A 278 7.31 6.75 0.07
N PHE A 279 6.23 7.34 0.59
CA PHE A 279 6.00 8.79 0.55
C PHE A 279 6.45 9.52 1.80
N GLY A 280 6.42 8.85 2.95
CA GLY A 280 6.68 9.45 4.26
C GLY A 280 8.16 9.74 4.55
N GLN A 281 8.39 10.46 5.67
CA GLN A 281 9.71 10.81 6.19
C GLN A 281 10.58 11.66 5.26
N ASP A 282 11.73 12.08 5.78
CA ASP A 282 12.76 12.80 5.03
C ASP A 282 13.43 11.95 3.94
N SER A 283 13.34 10.62 4.04
CA SER A 283 13.83 9.66 3.06
C SER A 283 12.81 9.33 1.96
N GLY A 284 11.53 9.70 2.13
CA GLY A 284 10.45 9.41 1.19
C GLY A 284 10.60 10.08 -0.17
N LEU A 285 9.87 9.55 -1.17
CA LEU A 285 9.93 10.05 -2.55
C LEU A 285 9.60 11.53 -2.67
N LEU A 286 8.66 12.05 -1.86
CA LEU A 286 8.35 13.47 -1.86
C LEU A 286 9.58 14.31 -1.50
N ALA A 287 10.26 13.97 -0.40
CA ALA A 287 11.47 14.66 0.02
C ALA A 287 12.62 14.46 -0.97
N GLN A 288 12.75 13.26 -1.55
CA GLN A 288 13.77 12.96 -2.55
C GLN A 288 13.63 13.82 -3.81
N LEU A 289 12.40 14.01 -4.30
CA LEU A 289 12.13 14.86 -5.47
C LEU A 289 12.29 16.34 -5.16
N ALA A 290 11.86 16.80 -3.97
CA ALA A 290 12.03 18.17 -3.52
C ALA A 290 13.53 18.55 -3.45
N ARG A 291 14.39 17.69 -2.90
CA ARG A 291 15.86 17.90 -2.89
C ARG A 291 16.50 17.97 -4.28
N ARG A 292 15.83 17.43 -5.28
CA ARG A 292 16.27 17.46 -6.69
C ARG A 292 15.68 18.65 -7.49
N GLY A 293 15.04 19.62 -6.79
CA GLY A 293 14.54 20.85 -7.36
C GLY A 293 13.11 20.81 -7.89
N PHE A 294 12.37 19.72 -7.68
CA PHE A 294 10.96 19.66 -8.06
C PHE A 294 10.06 20.24 -6.97
N ARG A 295 9.04 20.98 -7.36
CA ARG A 295 7.96 21.38 -6.46
C ARG A 295 6.85 20.34 -6.52
N LEU A 296 6.30 20.03 -5.35
CA LEU A 296 5.27 19.00 -5.21
C LEU A 296 3.98 19.67 -4.74
N ARG A 297 2.90 19.43 -5.44
CA ARG A 297 1.58 19.92 -5.09
C ARG A 297 0.63 18.76 -4.92
N GLN A 298 0.15 18.56 -3.69
CA GLN A 298 -0.88 17.56 -3.42
C GLN A 298 -2.19 17.97 -4.08
N VAL A 299 -2.87 17.02 -4.68
CA VAL A 299 -4.13 17.25 -5.40
C VAL A 299 -5.30 17.07 -4.44
N GLU A 300 -6.20 18.04 -4.43
CA GLU A 300 -7.45 17.97 -3.67
C GLU A 300 -8.51 17.17 -4.45
N ALA A 301 -9.40 16.49 -3.72
CA ALA A 301 -10.62 15.93 -4.30
C ALA A 301 -11.58 17.05 -4.71
N ASP A 302 -12.44 16.79 -5.68
CA ASP A 302 -13.45 17.73 -6.17
C ASP A 302 -14.56 18.03 -5.15
#